data_8a02562dbafdec4f3dd7640e5f0c3cd3
#
_entry.id   8a02562dbafdec4f3dd7640e5f0c3cd3
#
_cell.length_a   1.000
_cell.length_b   1.000
_cell.length_c   1.000
_cell.angle_alpha   90.00
_cell.angle_beta   90.00
_cell.angle_gamma   90.00
#
_symmetry.space_group_name_H-M   'P 1'
#
loop_
_entity.id
_entity.type
_entity.pdbx_description
1 polymer ?
#
loop_
_entity_poly.entity_id
_entity_poly.type
_entity_poly.pdbx_seq_one_letter_code
_entity_poly.pdbx_strand_id
1 'polypeptide(L)'
;MKRAASIEALLKKANADFVELKAAYDTSLHEKHVREDLKVLIKNIFENLRSCLDYIAQDTFETHCATAMKPDRLYFPIRTTDHEFSLAVSKDYPGLQRVSKAVYDLLDSVQPYQDPWLGQFNKLNNHNKHQDLVEQTRTEAKHVTVSRGGGSVSWGPGVSFGAGVSVVGVPIDPKTQMPVPNTVAKTEVVIWVDFRFKEINQPVLPFVETSIKNVDKVFQALRPHI
;
A
#
# COMPACT_ATOMS: atom_id res chain seq x y z
N MET A 1 -17.90 -9.53 -19.02
CA MET A 1 -16.45 -9.20 -18.95
C MET A 1 -15.65 -10.33 -19.62
N LYS A 2 -14.95 -10.01 -20.70
CA LYS A 2 -14.23 -10.97 -21.56
C LYS A 2 -12.91 -11.48 -20.92
N ARG A 3 -12.25 -10.62 -20.16
CA ARG A 3 -10.95 -10.89 -19.52
C ARG A 3 -11.04 -11.29 -18.05
N ALA A 4 -12.23 -11.63 -17.55
CA ALA A 4 -12.46 -11.98 -16.14
C ALA A 4 -11.52 -13.08 -15.63
N ALA A 5 -11.38 -14.20 -16.36
CA ALA A 5 -10.50 -15.29 -15.99
C ALA A 5 -9.02 -14.87 -15.87
N SER A 6 -8.55 -13.96 -16.76
CA SER A 6 -7.19 -13.43 -16.69
C SER A 6 -7.00 -12.54 -15.47
N ILE A 7 -7.99 -11.69 -15.14
CA ILE A 7 -7.96 -10.84 -13.96
C ILE A 7 -7.94 -11.70 -12.68
N GLU A 8 -8.80 -12.72 -12.60
CA GLU A 8 -8.83 -13.66 -11.47
C GLU A 8 -7.48 -14.37 -11.27
N ALA A 9 -6.84 -14.78 -12.38
CA ALA A 9 -5.52 -15.43 -12.34
C ALA A 9 -4.43 -14.46 -11.83
N LEU A 10 -4.44 -13.20 -12.27
CA LEU A 10 -3.49 -12.18 -11.82
C LEU A 10 -3.71 -11.82 -10.35
N LEU A 11 -4.95 -11.66 -9.90
CA LEU A 11 -5.28 -11.42 -8.48
C LEU A 11 -4.85 -12.60 -7.61
N LYS A 12 -5.09 -13.84 -8.06
CA LYS A 12 -4.61 -15.05 -7.36
C LYS A 12 -3.09 -15.06 -7.25
N LYS A 13 -2.36 -14.71 -8.33
CA LYS A 13 -0.90 -14.61 -8.31
C LYS A 13 -0.43 -13.52 -7.35
N ALA A 14 -1.03 -12.33 -7.40
CA ALA A 14 -0.70 -11.23 -6.50
C ALA A 14 -0.89 -11.59 -5.01
N ASN A 15 -1.97 -12.32 -4.68
CA ASN A 15 -2.19 -12.83 -3.33
C ASN A 15 -1.14 -13.86 -2.91
N ALA A 16 -0.75 -14.79 -3.80
CA ALA A 16 0.29 -15.77 -3.51
C ALA A 16 1.64 -15.09 -3.26
N ASP A 17 2.01 -14.12 -4.09
CA ASP A 17 3.24 -13.33 -3.94
C ASP A 17 3.21 -12.49 -2.64
N PHE A 18 2.04 -12.02 -2.23
CA PHE A 18 1.89 -11.29 -0.97
C PHE A 18 2.10 -12.18 0.25
N VAL A 19 1.64 -13.43 0.22
CA VAL A 19 1.92 -14.42 1.28
C VAL A 19 3.42 -14.69 1.39
N GLU A 20 4.10 -14.86 0.26
CA GLU A 20 5.56 -15.04 0.22
C GLU A 20 6.29 -13.79 0.75
N LEU A 21 5.87 -12.60 0.32
CA LEU A 21 6.41 -11.33 0.77
C LEU A 21 6.29 -11.20 2.29
N LYS A 22 5.13 -11.50 2.86
CA LYS A 22 4.88 -11.42 4.30
C LYS A 22 5.81 -12.35 5.08
N ALA A 23 5.94 -13.61 4.67
CA ALA A 23 6.83 -14.58 5.30
C ALA A 23 8.30 -14.13 5.22
N ALA A 24 8.73 -13.56 4.09
CA ALA A 24 10.08 -13.06 3.92
C ALA A 24 10.36 -11.81 4.77
N TYR A 25 9.39 -10.91 4.95
CA TYR A 25 9.52 -9.79 5.89
C TYR A 25 9.63 -10.27 7.34
N ASP A 26 8.82 -11.24 7.75
CA ASP A 26 8.91 -11.82 9.10
C ASP A 26 10.32 -12.40 9.38
N THR A 27 10.94 -12.99 8.37
CA THR A 27 12.32 -13.50 8.46
C THR A 27 13.34 -12.36 8.50
N SER A 28 13.14 -11.29 7.73
CA SER A 28 14.08 -10.16 7.60
C SER A 28 13.95 -9.10 8.70
N LEU A 29 13.07 -9.27 9.68
CA LEU A 29 12.89 -8.31 10.79
C LEU A 29 14.20 -8.01 11.55
N HIS A 30 15.13 -8.95 11.57
CA HIS A 30 16.43 -8.82 12.23
C HIS A 30 17.54 -8.27 11.30
N GLU A 31 17.28 -8.13 10.01
CA GLU A 31 18.24 -7.62 9.03
C GLU A 31 18.21 -6.08 9.02
N LYS A 32 19.39 -5.45 8.81
CA LYS A 32 19.51 -3.98 8.83
C LYS A 32 19.07 -3.31 7.52
N HIS A 33 18.86 -4.07 6.47
CA HIS A 33 18.51 -3.58 5.13
C HIS A 33 17.44 -4.47 4.50
N VAL A 34 16.68 -3.89 3.61
CA VAL A 34 15.66 -4.61 2.82
C VAL A 34 16.34 -5.38 1.70
N ARG A 35 16.04 -6.65 1.58
CA ARG A 35 16.58 -7.51 0.52
C ARG A 35 16.01 -7.13 -0.84
N GLU A 36 16.83 -7.21 -1.88
CA GLU A 36 16.43 -6.86 -3.24
C GLU A 36 15.31 -7.77 -3.80
N ASP A 37 15.30 -9.05 -3.43
CA ASP A 37 14.26 -9.99 -3.85
C ASP A 37 12.86 -9.58 -3.36
N LEU A 38 12.75 -8.95 -2.17
CA LEU A 38 11.50 -8.40 -1.65
C LEU A 38 10.99 -7.23 -2.51
N LYS A 39 11.90 -6.39 -2.99
CA LYS A 39 11.54 -5.31 -3.91
C LYS A 39 11.03 -5.84 -5.24
N VAL A 40 11.62 -6.93 -5.75
CA VAL A 40 11.15 -7.61 -6.96
C VAL A 40 9.75 -8.22 -6.78
N LEU A 41 9.48 -8.87 -5.64
CA LEU A 41 8.13 -9.39 -5.33
C LEU A 41 7.08 -8.26 -5.32
N ILE A 42 7.37 -7.13 -4.68
CA ILE A 42 6.46 -5.97 -4.65
C ILE A 42 6.22 -5.43 -6.06
N LYS A 43 7.30 -5.31 -6.86
CA LYS A 43 7.17 -4.91 -8.27
C LYS A 43 6.22 -5.83 -9.03
N ASN A 44 6.41 -7.13 -8.91
CA ASN A 44 5.58 -8.14 -9.61
C ASN A 44 4.11 -8.06 -9.17
N ILE A 45 3.85 -7.88 -7.87
CA ILE A 45 2.49 -7.67 -7.35
C ILE A 45 1.87 -6.44 -8.01
N PHE A 46 2.56 -5.29 -8.00
CA PHE A 46 2.02 -4.05 -8.57
C PHE A 46 1.81 -4.12 -10.08
N GLU A 47 2.69 -4.79 -10.83
CA GLU A 47 2.52 -5.00 -12.27
C GLU A 47 1.31 -5.91 -12.57
N ASN A 48 1.08 -6.95 -11.79
CA ASN A 48 -0.10 -7.80 -11.90
C ASN A 48 -1.38 -7.02 -11.63
N LEU A 49 -1.40 -6.22 -10.55
CA LEU A 49 -2.55 -5.37 -10.20
C LEU A 49 -2.81 -4.30 -11.27
N ARG A 50 -1.76 -3.69 -11.81
CA ARG A 50 -1.90 -2.73 -12.91
C ARG A 50 -2.48 -3.38 -14.15
N SER A 51 -2.04 -4.58 -14.50
CA SER A 51 -2.58 -5.35 -15.62
C SER A 51 -4.06 -5.67 -15.43
N CYS A 52 -4.50 -5.97 -14.19
CA CYS A 52 -5.94 -6.14 -13.88
C CYS A 52 -6.74 -4.88 -14.23
N LEU A 53 -6.28 -3.70 -13.79
CA LEU A 53 -6.94 -2.43 -14.09
C LEU A 53 -6.97 -2.15 -15.60
N ASP A 54 -5.88 -2.42 -16.32
CA ASP A 54 -5.81 -2.21 -17.76
C ASP A 54 -6.69 -3.20 -18.53
N TYR A 55 -6.89 -4.44 -18.06
CA TYR A 55 -7.87 -5.38 -18.61
C TYR A 55 -9.31 -4.92 -18.37
N ILE A 56 -9.62 -4.36 -17.20
CA ILE A 56 -10.91 -3.71 -16.93
C ILE A 56 -11.14 -2.58 -17.93
N ALA A 57 -10.14 -1.74 -18.17
CA ALA A 57 -10.20 -0.66 -19.14
C ALA A 57 -10.52 -1.16 -20.55
N GLN A 58 -9.86 -2.24 -21.00
CA GLN A 58 -10.10 -2.85 -22.30
C GLN A 58 -11.53 -3.40 -22.42
N ASP A 59 -12.00 -4.13 -21.41
CA ASP A 59 -13.36 -4.68 -21.42
C ASP A 59 -14.42 -3.57 -21.37
N THR A 60 -14.20 -2.50 -20.59
CA THR A 60 -15.06 -1.32 -20.56
C THR A 60 -15.21 -0.70 -21.95
N PHE A 61 -14.09 -0.49 -22.65
CA PHE A 61 -14.11 0.07 -23.99
C PHE A 61 -14.84 -0.86 -24.97
N GLU A 62 -14.49 -2.14 -24.99
CA GLU A 62 -15.08 -3.13 -25.90
C GLU A 62 -16.59 -3.30 -25.69
N THR A 63 -17.09 -3.10 -24.47
CA THR A 63 -18.52 -3.22 -24.15
C THR A 63 -19.29 -1.95 -24.46
N HIS A 64 -18.76 -0.78 -24.13
CA HIS A 64 -19.54 0.48 -24.15
C HIS A 64 -19.13 1.45 -25.27
N CYS A 65 -17.93 1.30 -25.85
CA CYS A 65 -17.37 2.24 -26.81
C CYS A 65 -16.99 1.57 -28.15
N ALA A 66 -17.46 0.37 -28.40
CA ALA A 66 -17.05 -0.46 -29.57
C ALA A 66 -17.25 0.21 -30.95
N THR A 67 -18.15 1.19 -31.06
CA THR A 67 -18.39 1.95 -32.29
C THR A 67 -17.38 3.08 -32.53
N ALA A 68 -16.57 3.40 -31.53
CA ALA A 68 -15.52 4.40 -31.63
C ALA A 68 -14.18 3.76 -32.01
N MET A 69 -13.29 4.58 -32.60
CA MET A 69 -11.92 4.13 -32.86
C MET A 69 -11.18 3.93 -31.56
N LYS A 70 -10.66 2.72 -31.34
CA LYS A 70 -9.92 2.38 -30.12
C LYS A 70 -8.59 3.14 -30.11
N PRO A 71 -8.22 3.79 -29.00
CA PRO A 71 -6.91 4.40 -28.84
C PRO A 71 -5.79 3.36 -28.96
N ASP A 72 -4.65 3.72 -29.57
CA ASP A 72 -3.47 2.84 -29.65
C ASP A 72 -3.01 2.34 -28.29
N ARG A 73 -3.17 3.18 -27.28
CA ARG A 73 -2.85 2.88 -25.87
C ARG A 73 -4.04 3.21 -25.00
N LEU A 74 -4.75 2.18 -24.58
CA LEU A 74 -5.88 2.29 -23.68
C LEU A 74 -5.49 1.74 -22.30
N TYR A 75 -5.47 2.61 -21.32
CA TYR A 75 -5.16 2.30 -19.93
C TYR A 75 -6.33 2.64 -19.01
N PHE A 76 -6.35 2.03 -17.82
CA PHE A 76 -7.27 2.45 -16.77
C PHE A 76 -7.05 3.92 -16.43
N PRO A 77 -8.09 4.77 -16.47
CA PRO A 77 -7.95 6.19 -16.24
C PRO A 77 -7.59 6.45 -14.77
N ILE A 78 -6.44 7.06 -14.51
CA ILE A 78 -6.01 7.50 -13.19
C ILE A 78 -5.67 8.99 -13.31
N ARG A 79 -6.44 9.84 -12.66
CA ARG A 79 -6.32 11.29 -12.74
C ARG A 79 -6.42 11.92 -11.36
N THR A 80 -5.77 13.06 -11.17
CA THR A 80 -5.67 13.72 -9.86
C THR A 80 -6.80 14.69 -9.58
N THR A 81 -7.59 15.04 -10.61
CA THR A 81 -8.75 15.91 -10.49
C THR A 81 -9.93 15.38 -11.31
N ASP A 82 -11.15 15.72 -10.89
CA ASP A 82 -12.38 15.39 -11.61
C ASP A 82 -12.36 15.93 -13.06
N HIS A 83 -11.87 17.14 -13.24
CA HIS A 83 -11.76 17.73 -14.57
C HIS A 83 -10.86 16.93 -15.52
N GLU A 84 -9.67 16.54 -15.06
CA GLU A 84 -8.74 15.69 -15.83
C GLU A 84 -9.34 14.31 -16.11
N PHE A 85 -10.07 13.74 -15.14
CA PHE A 85 -10.76 12.46 -15.31
C PHE A 85 -11.84 12.58 -16.40
N SER A 86 -12.71 13.58 -16.31
CA SER A 86 -13.76 13.81 -17.30
C SER A 86 -13.20 14.00 -18.71
N LEU A 87 -12.12 14.75 -18.87
CA LEU A 87 -11.43 14.94 -20.16
C LEU A 87 -10.83 13.62 -20.68
N ALA A 88 -10.16 12.86 -19.81
CA ALA A 88 -9.56 11.59 -20.19
C ALA A 88 -10.64 10.57 -20.62
N VAL A 89 -11.73 10.46 -19.85
CA VAL A 89 -12.83 9.55 -20.20
C VAL A 89 -13.52 9.98 -21.49
N SER A 90 -13.74 11.26 -21.70
CA SER A 90 -14.33 11.76 -22.96
C SER A 90 -13.47 11.44 -24.18
N LYS A 91 -12.16 11.47 -24.02
CA LYS A 91 -11.19 11.15 -25.08
C LYS A 91 -11.04 9.65 -25.32
N ASP A 92 -10.77 8.89 -24.24
CA ASP A 92 -10.34 7.51 -24.32
C ASP A 92 -11.52 6.51 -24.31
N TYR A 93 -12.71 6.95 -23.82
CA TYR A 93 -13.95 6.18 -23.74
C TYR A 93 -15.14 7.00 -24.26
N PRO A 94 -15.16 7.33 -25.57
CA PRO A 94 -16.14 8.27 -26.13
C PRO A 94 -17.58 7.79 -25.89
N GLY A 95 -18.38 8.66 -25.26
CA GLY A 95 -19.78 8.41 -24.99
C GLY A 95 -20.06 7.56 -23.75
N LEU A 96 -19.07 7.05 -23.02
CA LEU A 96 -19.25 6.17 -21.85
C LEU A 96 -20.24 6.76 -20.82
N GLN A 97 -20.08 8.01 -20.44
CA GLN A 97 -20.95 8.66 -19.46
C GLN A 97 -22.44 8.61 -19.86
N ARG A 98 -22.72 8.73 -21.15
CA ARG A 98 -24.08 8.69 -21.70
C ARG A 98 -24.59 7.26 -21.82
N VAL A 99 -23.74 6.31 -22.23
CA VAL A 99 -24.14 4.91 -22.51
C VAL A 99 -24.24 4.11 -21.22
N SER A 100 -23.36 4.33 -20.27
CA SER A 100 -23.34 3.67 -18.97
C SER A 100 -22.87 4.60 -17.87
N LYS A 101 -23.79 5.40 -17.32
CA LYS A 101 -23.49 6.26 -16.19
C LYS A 101 -22.97 5.46 -14.99
N ALA A 102 -23.50 4.26 -14.76
CA ALA A 102 -23.06 3.41 -13.64
C ALA A 102 -21.59 3.05 -13.74
N VAL A 103 -21.09 2.67 -14.92
CA VAL A 103 -19.66 2.40 -15.14
C VAL A 103 -18.82 3.66 -15.00
N TYR A 104 -19.29 4.79 -15.53
CA TYR A 104 -18.61 6.07 -15.37
C TYR A 104 -18.45 6.43 -13.89
N ASP A 105 -19.55 6.36 -13.10
CA ASP A 105 -19.54 6.70 -11.68
C ASP A 105 -18.65 5.73 -10.86
N LEU A 106 -18.60 4.44 -11.22
CA LEU A 106 -17.69 3.48 -10.60
C LEU A 106 -16.21 3.79 -10.89
N LEU A 107 -15.88 4.18 -12.13
CA LEU A 107 -14.51 4.60 -12.49
C LEU A 107 -14.13 5.90 -11.78
N ASP A 108 -15.08 6.83 -11.63
CA ASP A 108 -14.90 8.11 -10.92
C ASP A 108 -14.64 7.89 -9.42
N SER A 109 -15.42 7.02 -8.80
CA SER A 109 -15.41 6.79 -7.34
C SER A 109 -14.06 6.29 -6.80
N VAL A 110 -13.20 5.72 -7.66
CA VAL A 110 -11.89 5.19 -7.26
C VAL A 110 -10.73 6.12 -7.60
N GLN A 111 -11.02 7.31 -8.14
CA GLN A 111 -9.97 8.25 -8.54
C GLN A 111 -9.20 8.84 -7.35
N PRO A 112 -7.95 9.28 -7.53
CA PRO A 112 -7.11 9.82 -6.47
C PRO A 112 -7.68 11.00 -5.68
N TYR A 113 -8.59 11.77 -6.26
CA TYR A 113 -9.29 12.87 -5.58
C TYR A 113 -10.47 12.40 -4.71
N GLN A 114 -10.91 11.15 -4.87
CA GLN A 114 -11.88 10.49 -3.99
C GLN A 114 -11.18 9.66 -2.91
N ASP A 115 -10.17 8.87 -3.31
CA ASP A 115 -9.34 8.05 -2.41
C ASP A 115 -7.88 8.05 -2.90
N PRO A 116 -6.92 8.50 -2.08
CA PRO A 116 -5.53 8.69 -2.49
C PRO A 116 -4.78 7.38 -2.85
N TRP A 117 -5.29 6.19 -2.48
CA TRP A 117 -4.59 4.91 -2.67
C TRP A 117 -4.21 4.66 -4.13
N LEU A 118 -5.13 4.94 -5.08
CA LEU A 118 -4.91 4.66 -6.51
C LEU A 118 -3.80 5.56 -7.09
N GLY A 119 -3.73 6.82 -6.64
CA GLY A 119 -2.66 7.73 -7.01
C GLY A 119 -1.31 7.30 -6.46
N GLN A 120 -1.27 6.89 -5.20
CA GLN A 120 -0.08 6.36 -4.54
C GLN A 120 0.39 5.06 -5.19
N PHE A 121 -0.53 4.13 -5.46
CA PHE A 121 -0.27 2.88 -6.18
C PHE A 121 0.33 3.16 -7.57
N ASN A 122 -0.28 4.07 -8.35
CA ASN A 122 0.19 4.43 -9.67
C ASN A 122 1.59 5.07 -9.64
N LYS A 123 1.87 5.92 -8.63
CA LYS A 123 3.19 6.51 -8.41
C LYS A 123 4.27 5.44 -8.20
N LEU A 124 4.02 4.47 -7.30
CA LEU A 124 4.97 3.38 -7.02
C LEU A 124 5.16 2.47 -8.23
N ASN A 125 4.07 2.10 -8.92
CA ASN A 125 4.14 1.24 -10.10
C ASN A 125 4.91 1.90 -11.26
N ASN A 126 4.72 3.22 -11.48
CA ASN A 126 5.48 3.96 -12.50
C ASN A 126 6.95 4.10 -12.13
N HIS A 127 7.27 4.30 -10.84
CA HIS A 127 8.65 4.32 -10.37
C HIS A 127 9.36 2.99 -10.69
N ASN A 128 8.75 1.87 -10.35
CA ASN A 128 9.26 0.53 -10.63
C ASN A 128 9.49 0.24 -12.13
N LYS A 129 8.75 0.90 -13.03
CA LYS A 129 8.87 0.69 -14.48
C LYS A 129 9.94 1.55 -15.14
N HIS A 130 10.17 2.75 -14.64
CA HIS A 130 10.91 3.78 -15.37
C HIS A 130 12.17 4.27 -14.67
N GLN A 131 12.37 3.87 -13.42
CA GLN A 131 13.53 4.28 -12.62
C GLN A 131 14.17 3.04 -11.99
N ASP A 132 14.10 2.93 -10.67
CA ASP A 132 14.63 1.83 -9.89
C ASP A 132 13.52 1.08 -9.15
N LEU A 133 13.86 -0.05 -8.51
CA LEU A 133 12.95 -0.70 -7.59
C LEU A 133 12.63 0.23 -6.42
N VAL A 134 11.34 0.32 -6.06
CA VAL A 134 10.86 1.22 -5.01
C VAL A 134 11.64 1.01 -3.73
N GLU A 135 12.26 2.08 -3.25
CA GLU A 135 13.03 2.06 -2.01
C GLU A 135 12.14 1.94 -0.77
N GLN A 136 12.63 1.21 0.21
CA GLN A 136 11.96 1.03 1.47
C GLN A 136 12.88 1.46 2.61
N THR A 137 12.31 2.16 3.59
CA THR A 137 13.00 2.57 4.79
C THR A 137 12.58 1.67 5.94
N ARG A 138 13.56 1.10 6.65
CA ARG A 138 13.30 0.39 7.89
C ARG A 138 13.19 1.38 9.03
N THR A 139 12.07 1.39 9.70
CA THR A 139 11.85 2.17 10.92
C THR A 139 11.73 1.26 12.12
N GLU A 140 12.38 1.64 13.22
CA GLU A 140 12.27 0.94 14.49
C GLU A 140 11.51 1.80 15.49
N ALA A 141 10.51 1.23 16.12
CA ALA A 141 9.79 1.80 17.24
C ALA A 141 10.04 0.97 18.49
N LYS A 142 10.67 1.57 19.51
CA LYS A 142 10.92 0.91 20.78
C LYS A 142 9.77 1.21 21.74
N HIS A 143 9.17 0.17 22.31
CA HIS A 143 8.30 0.26 23.46
C HIS A 143 9.02 -0.34 24.68
N VAL A 144 9.10 0.45 25.74
CA VAL A 144 9.75 0.05 26.98
C VAL A 144 8.69 -0.01 28.06
N THR A 145 8.65 -1.13 28.79
CA THR A 145 7.78 -1.33 29.96
C THR A 145 8.66 -1.58 31.17
N VAL A 146 8.46 -0.82 32.25
CA VAL A 146 9.09 -1.02 33.54
C VAL A 146 8.03 -1.40 34.56
N SER A 147 8.23 -2.52 35.24
CA SER A 147 7.29 -3.04 36.24
C SER A 147 7.98 -3.26 37.59
N ARG A 148 7.36 -2.77 38.67
CA ARG A 148 7.83 -2.93 40.06
C ARG A 148 6.68 -2.90 41.04
N GLY A 149 6.66 -3.81 41.98
CA GLY A 149 5.71 -3.79 43.13
C GLY A 149 4.22 -3.80 42.71
N GLY A 150 3.87 -4.48 41.63
CA GLY A 150 2.49 -4.54 41.12
C GLY A 150 2.08 -3.36 40.24
N GLY A 151 2.93 -2.33 40.06
CA GLY A 151 2.73 -1.24 39.12
C GLY A 151 3.58 -1.41 37.85
N SER A 152 3.09 -0.91 36.73
CA SER A 152 3.86 -0.85 35.48
C SER A 152 3.62 0.46 34.75
N VAL A 153 4.65 0.95 34.05
CA VAL A 153 4.58 2.10 33.16
C VAL A 153 5.25 1.73 31.86
N SER A 154 4.58 2.08 30.76
CA SER A 154 5.08 1.85 29.40
C SER A 154 5.18 3.17 28.64
N TRP A 155 6.18 3.26 27.75
CA TRP A 155 6.33 4.39 26.84
C TRP A 155 6.86 3.94 25.47
N GLY A 156 6.57 4.73 24.46
CA GLY A 156 6.95 4.49 23.06
C GLY A 156 7.71 5.66 22.44
N PRO A 157 7.86 5.68 21.09
CA PRO A 157 8.72 6.63 20.34
C PRO A 157 8.16 8.01 20.49
N GLY A 158 7.43 8.59 21.04
CA GLY A 158 6.98 9.98 21.20
C GLY A 158 7.28 10.55 22.58
N VAL A 159 7.83 9.72 23.49
CA VAL A 159 8.12 10.10 24.86
C VAL A 159 9.61 10.35 25.01
N SER A 160 9.95 11.48 25.61
CA SER A 160 11.33 11.86 25.93
C SER A 160 11.45 12.22 27.41
N PHE A 161 12.43 11.64 28.07
CA PHE A 161 12.75 11.89 29.47
C PHE A 161 14.00 12.77 29.58
N GLY A 162 13.92 13.82 30.41
CA GLY A 162 15.05 14.65 30.73
C GLY A 162 15.97 14.03 31.81
N ALA A 163 17.04 14.73 32.15
CA ALA A 163 17.95 14.27 33.20
C ALA A 163 17.24 14.25 34.57
N GLY A 164 17.55 13.22 35.37
CA GLY A 164 17.00 13.05 36.72
C GLY A 164 15.60 12.46 36.80
N VAL A 165 14.99 12.06 35.67
CA VAL A 165 13.67 11.42 35.67
C VAL A 165 13.81 9.94 36.06
N SER A 166 12.85 9.47 36.87
CA SER A 166 12.70 8.06 37.22
C SER A 166 11.28 7.59 36.93
N VAL A 167 11.13 6.35 36.49
CA VAL A 167 9.86 5.68 36.25
C VAL A 167 9.76 4.47 37.21
N VAL A 168 8.71 4.44 38.02
CA VAL A 168 8.50 3.41 39.07
C VAL A 168 9.74 3.27 39.99
N GLY A 169 10.42 4.40 40.24
CA GLY A 169 11.63 4.43 41.05
C GLY A 169 12.90 3.91 40.37
N VAL A 170 12.87 3.70 39.06
CA VAL A 170 14.03 3.34 38.24
C VAL A 170 14.48 4.56 37.42
N PRO A 171 15.73 5.05 37.58
CA PRO A 171 16.24 6.14 36.78
C PRO A 171 16.22 5.83 35.28
N ILE A 172 15.89 6.82 34.48
CA ILE A 172 15.94 6.72 33.01
C ILE A 172 17.17 7.47 32.50
N ASP A 173 17.93 6.84 31.64
CA ASP A 173 19.04 7.49 30.96
C ASP A 173 18.49 8.43 29.85
N PRO A 174 18.71 9.75 29.94
CA PRO A 174 18.17 10.71 28.99
C PRO A 174 18.76 10.61 27.59
N LYS A 175 19.90 9.93 27.40
CA LYS A 175 20.52 9.72 26.07
C LYS A 175 19.92 8.51 25.36
N THR A 176 19.72 7.41 26.08
CA THR A 176 19.24 6.14 25.50
C THR A 176 17.73 5.99 25.63
N GLN A 177 17.07 6.81 26.50
CA GLN A 177 15.66 6.72 26.85
C GLN A 177 15.28 5.34 27.47
N MET A 178 16.27 4.70 28.08
CA MET A 178 16.15 3.36 28.66
C MET A 178 16.31 3.41 30.18
N PRO A 179 15.69 2.48 30.91
CA PRO A 179 15.93 2.29 32.32
C PRO A 179 17.41 1.98 32.57
N VAL A 180 17.99 2.62 33.55
CA VAL A 180 19.32 2.25 34.02
C VAL A 180 19.25 0.81 34.56
N PRO A 181 20.22 -0.07 34.23
CA PRO A 181 20.24 -1.43 34.72
C PRO A 181 20.09 -1.53 36.23
N ASN A 182 19.14 -2.32 36.71
CA ASN A 182 18.84 -2.49 38.11
C ASN A 182 18.31 -3.90 38.38
N THR A 183 18.24 -4.30 39.67
CA THR A 183 17.76 -5.61 40.12
C THR A 183 16.37 -5.55 40.77
N VAL A 184 15.76 -4.38 40.86
CA VAL A 184 14.53 -4.15 41.64
C VAL A 184 13.27 -4.05 40.78
N ALA A 185 13.43 -3.89 39.46
CA ALA A 185 12.34 -3.79 38.53
C ALA A 185 12.57 -4.68 37.30
N LYS A 186 11.49 -5.23 36.77
CA LYS A 186 11.50 -5.94 35.49
C LYS A 186 11.39 -4.91 34.36
N THR A 187 12.34 -4.93 33.45
CA THR A 187 12.30 -4.15 32.22
C THR A 187 12.01 -5.06 31.04
N GLU A 188 11.00 -4.70 30.27
CA GLU A 188 10.65 -5.37 29.02
C GLU A 188 10.78 -4.35 27.88
N VAL A 189 11.47 -4.73 26.82
CA VAL A 189 11.68 -3.88 25.64
C VAL A 189 11.14 -4.62 24.43
N VAL A 190 10.12 -4.05 23.80
CA VAL A 190 9.57 -4.54 22.54
C VAL A 190 10.00 -3.59 21.44
N ILE A 191 10.69 -4.12 20.45
CA ILE A 191 11.11 -3.36 19.26
C ILE A 191 10.16 -3.76 18.14
N TRP A 192 9.40 -2.78 17.65
CA TRP A 192 8.60 -2.92 16.45
C TRP A 192 9.43 -2.46 15.27
N VAL A 193 9.49 -3.30 14.25
CA VAL A 193 10.12 -2.96 12.97
C VAL A 193 9.03 -2.79 11.95
N ASP A 194 9.05 -1.66 11.24
CA ASP A 194 8.16 -1.36 10.13
C ASP A 194 8.99 -1.00 8.90
N PHE A 195 8.58 -1.51 7.75
CA PHE A 195 9.14 -1.14 6.46
C PHE A 195 8.17 -0.21 5.75
N ARG A 196 8.64 0.95 5.33
CA ARG A 196 7.84 1.99 4.69
C ARG A 196 8.36 2.31 3.30
N PHE A 197 7.45 2.51 2.35
CA PHE A 197 7.81 3.08 1.05
C PHE A 197 8.32 4.50 1.23
N LYS A 198 9.53 4.79 0.76
CA LYS A 198 10.17 6.10 0.89
C LYS A 198 9.35 7.20 0.19
N GLU A 199 8.82 6.90 -0.99
CA GLU A 199 8.14 7.85 -1.87
C GLU A 199 6.79 8.33 -1.36
N ILE A 200 6.09 7.51 -0.57
CA ILE A 200 4.73 7.80 -0.09
C ILE A 200 4.59 7.71 1.43
N ASN A 201 5.66 7.32 2.12
CA ASN A 201 5.71 7.13 3.57
C ASN A 201 4.58 6.24 4.14
N GLN A 202 4.19 5.19 3.40
CA GLN A 202 3.19 4.22 3.82
C GLN A 202 3.85 2.91 4.24
N PRO A 203 3.31 2.20 5.26
CA PRO A 203 3.77 0.85 5.61
C PRO A 203 3.62 -0.09 4.42
N VAL A 204 4.67 -0.87 4.12
CA VAL A 204 4.72 -1.70 2.91
C VAL A 204 3.63 -2.77 2.90
N LEU A 205 3.59 -3.65 3.88
CA LEU A 205 2.66 -4.77 3.89
C LEU A 205 1.18 -4.33 3.91
N PRO A 206 0.75 -3.38 4.79
CA PRO A 206 -0.61 -2.88 4.77
C PRO A 206 -0.99 -2.21 3.45
N PHE A 207 -0.07 -1.46 2.83
CA PHE A 207 -0.35 -0.80 1.57
C PHE A 207 -0.50 -1.79 0.40
N VAL A 208 0.37 -2.80 0.32
CA VAL A 208 0.27 -3.87 -0.70
C VAL A 208 -1.03 -4.66 -0.53
N GLU A 209 -1.37 -5.06 0.69
CA GLU A 209 -2.62 -5.77 0.99
C GLU A 209 -3.85 -4.94 0.60
N THR A 210 -3.87 -3.65 0.97
CA THR A 210 -4.94 -2.72 0.61
C THR A 210 -5.04 -2.56 -0.90
N SER A 211 -3.92 -2.49 -1.62
CA SER A 211 -3.91 -2.39 -3.09
C SER A 211 -4.52 -3.63 -3.75
N ILE A 212 -4.20 -4.82 -3.29
CA ILE A 212 -4.80 -6.06 -3.78
C ILE A 212 -6.32 -6.05 -3.55
N LYS A 213 -6.76 -5.75 -2.32
CA LYS A 213 -8.19 -5.68 -1.96
C LYS A 213 -8.96 -4.63 -2.77
N ASN A 214 -8.35 -3.49 -3.02
CA ASN A 214 -9.01 -2.41 -3.76
C ASN A 214 -9.12 -2.72 -5.24
N VAL A 215 -8.09 -3.32 -5.87
CA VAL A 215 -8.18 -3.77 -7.27
C VAL A 215 -9.24 -4.86 -7.42
N ASP A 216 -9.33 -5.81 -6.48
CA ASP A 216 -10.39 -6.82 -6.49
C ASP A 216 -11.78 -6.18 -6.34
N LYS A 217 -11.96 -5.21 -5.43
CA LYS A 217 -13.23 -4.45 -5.30
C LYS A 217 -13.63 -3.75 -6.59
N VAL A 218 -12.68 -3.09 -7.27
CA VAL A 218 -12.92 -2.45 -8.58
C VAL A 218 -13.38 -3.49 -9.61
N PHE A 219 -12.70 -4.63 -9.66
CA PHE A 219 -13.06 -5.74 -10.54
C PHE A 219 -14.46 -6.26 -10.26
N GLN A 220 -14.78 -6.58 -8.99
CA GLN A 220 -16.08 -7.11 -8.62
C GLN A 220 -17.21 -6.11 -8.87
N ALA A 221 -16.99 -4.82 -8.63
CA ALA A 221 -17.97 -3.77 -8.89
C ALA A 221 -18.27 -3.58 -10.38
N LEU A 222 -17.24 -3.64 -11.23
CA LEU A 222 -17.40 -3.42 -12.68
C LEU A 222 -17.81 -4.69 -13.45
N ARG A 223 -17.47 -5.87 -12.94
CA ARG A 223 -17.73 -7.17 -13.60
C ARG A 223 -19.16 -7.37 -14.13
N PRO A 224 -20.24 -7.00 -13.40
CA PRO A 224 -21.60 -7.17 -13.90
C PRO A 224 -22.00 -6.18 -14.99
N HIS A 225 -21.21 -5.16 -15.23
CA HIS A 225 -21.52 -4.07 -16.16
C HIS A 225 -20.72 -4.11 -17.47
N ILE A 226 -19.67 -4.94 -17.56
CA ILE A 226 -18.74 -5.00 -18.70
C ILE A 226 -18.39 -6.40 -19.14
#